data_30049850797e2649632287ff26c964e8
#
_entry.id   30049850797e2649632287ff26c964e8
#
_cell.length_a   1.000
_cell.length_b   1.000
_cell.length_c   1.000
_cell.angle_alpha   90.00
_cell.angle_beta   90.00
_cell.angle_gamma   90.00
#
_symmetry.space_group_name_H-M   'P 1'
#
loop_
_entity.id
_entity.type
_entity.pdbx_description
1 polymer ?
#
loop_
_entity_poly.entity_id
_entity_poly.type
_entity_poly.pdbx_seq_one_letter_code
_entity_poly.pdbx_strand_id
1 'polypeptide(L)'
;MNAAADEVVRIDGRCFTYVFPCAWEDFCKIGFSRDPLGRIGSLHPRWFEFFDLHAGVLVETETIRDARDLELQLRRPLAMHRAPVPLTIRTRAGGHTEWFRGVAAPLAGHMARVAEAGYRVHPLHGWLRAAALSRIDRLHDWADAQLTPDECEGLAGDTPAQRVLRDVLDGYRTLDIALGERLPSRILNWYGLA
;
A
#
# COMPACT_ATOMS: atom_id res chain seq x y z
N MET A 1 -23.34 -4.36 18.59
CA MET A 1 -23.60 -4.54 17.16
C MET A 1 -23.53 -3.16 16.55
N ASN A 2 -22.32 -2.68 16.27
CA ASN A 2 -22.09 -1.37 15.66
C ASN A 2 -21.58 -1.64 14.24
N ALA A 3 -22.47 -1.48 13.27
CA ALA A 3 -22.10 -1.37 11.87
C ALA A 3 -21.38 -0.02 11.72
N ALA A 4 -20.05 -0.03 11.69
CA ALA A 4 -19.31 1.09 11.18
C ALA A 4 -19.71 1.22 9.70
N ALA A 5 -20.47 2.27 9.39
CA ALA A 5 -20.82 2.63 8.04
C ALA A 5 -19.50 2.68 7.23
N ASP A 6 -19.45 1.97 6.09
CA ASP A 6 -18.38 2.04 5.10
C ASP A 6 -18.28 3.51 4.67
N GLU A 7 -17.39 4.26 5.33
CA GLU A 7 -17.10 5.64 4.94
C GLU A 7 -16.44 5.56 3.55
N VAL A 8 -17.14 6.00 2.53
CA VAL A 8 -16.64 6.04 1.15
C VAL A 8 -15.42 6.95 1.13
N VAL A 9 -14.25 6.34 1.09
CA VAL A 9 -12.98 7.05 1.00
C VAL A 9 -12.91 7.72 -0.37
N ARG A 10 -13.00 9.05 -0.39
CA ARG A 10 -12.84 9.84 -1.62
C ARG A 10 -11.37 9.82 -2.03
N ILE A 11 -11.07 9.13 -3.12
CA ILE A 11 -9.71 8.95 -3.66
C ILE A 11 -9.39 10.05 -4.69
N ASP A 12 -10.41 10.54 -5.40
CA ASP A 12 -10.23 11.46 -6.53
C ASP A 12 -9.91 12.89 -6.09
N GLY A 13 -8.88 13.45 -6.70
CA GLY A 13 -8.51 14.86 -6.59
C GLY A 13 -7.74 15.26 -5.32
N ARG A 14 -7.50 14.34 -4.40
CA ARG A 14 -6.78 14.58 -3.15
C ARG A 14 -5.32 14.16 -3.24
N CYS A 15 -4.52 14.67 -2.31
CA CYS A 15 -3.13 14.26 -2.11
C CYS A 15 -2.94 13.80 -0.67
N PHE A 16 -2.06 12.84 -0.46
CA PHE A 16 -1.85 12.22 0.84
C PHE A 16 -0.38 12.28 1.22
N THR A 17 -0.09 12.74 2.43
CA THR A 17 1.18 12.48 3.07
C THR A 17 1.09 11.12 3.74
N TYR A 18 2.06 10.25 3.51
CA TYR A 18 2.04 8.89 4.03
C TYR A 18 3.20 8.62 4.98
N VAL A 19 2.94 7.72 5.92
CA VAL A 19 3.92 7.09 6.80
C VAL A 19 3.76 5.58 6.63
N PHE A 20 4.76 4.93 6.02
CA PHE A 20 4.79 3.49 5.76
C PHE A 20 5.88 2.84 6.63
N PRO A 21 5.55 2.31 7.82
CA PRO A 21 6.47 1.50 8.62
C PRO A 21 6.77 0.17 7.93
N CYS A 22 7.98 -0.36 8.07
CA CYS A 22 8.30 -1.72 7.66
C CYS A 22 7.81 -2.72 8.70
N ALA A 23 7.37 -3.91 8.25
CA ALA A 23 6.82 -4.94 9.13
C ALA A 23 7.89 -5.68 9.95
N TRP A 24 9.09 -5.84 9.39
CA TRP A 24 10.13 -6.72 9.94
C TRP A 24 11.39 -5.98 10.42
N GLU A 25 11.51 -4.72 10.05
CA GLU A 25 12.66 -3.89 10.40
C GLU A 25 12.19 -2.54 10.94
N ASP A 26 12.97 -1.95 11.84
CA ASP A 26 12.70 -0.61 12.39
C ASP A 26 13.02 0.49 11.36
N PHE A 27 12.42 0.38 10.19
CA PHE A 27 12.45 1.39 9.15
C PHE A 27 11.07 1.98 8.92
N CYS A 28 11.04 3.23 8.50
CA CYS A 28 9.82 3.92 8.11
C CYS A 28 10.08 4.80 6.90
N LYS A 29 9.16 4.74 5.93
CA LYS A 29 9.14 5.63 4.77
C LYS A 29 8.14 6.74 4.99
N ILE A 30 8.57 8.00 4.85
CA ILE A 30 7.69 9.17 4.83
C ILE A 30 7.71 9.77 3.42
N GLY A 31 6.57 10.24 2.93
CA GLY A 31 6.48 10.86 1.63
C GLY A 31 5.06 11.33 1.32
N PHE A 32 4.81 11.72 0.08
CA PHE A 32 3.45 12.08 -0.37
C PHE A 32 3.13 11.46 -1.73
N SER A 33 1.84 11.30 -2.04
CA SER A 33 1.35 10.77 -3.30
C SER A 33 -0.12 11.14 -3.53
N ARG A 34 -0.52 11.25 -4.79
CA ARG A 34 -1.94 11.26 -5.19
C ARG A 34 -2.52 9.85 -5.27
N ASP A 35 -1.67 8.86 -5.45
CA ASP A 35 -2.04 7.45 -5.50
C ASP A 35 -1.18 6.65 -4.51
N PRO A 36 -1.54 6.60 -3.20
CA PRO A 36 -0.82 5.83 -2.21
C PRO A 36 -0.75 4.33 -2.51
N LEU A 37 -1.81 3.73 -3.10
CA LEU A 37 -1.82 2.32 -3.48
C LEU A 37 -0.80 2.03 -4.60
N GLY A 38 -0.79 2.81 -5.66
CA GLY A 38 0.23 2.70 -6.70
C GLY A 38 1.64 2.99 -6.16
N ARG A 39 1.74 3.96 -5.23
CA ARG A 39 3.03 4.32 -4.63
C ARG A 39 3.63 3.20 -3.79
N ILE A 40 2.88 2.59 -2.89
CA ILE A 40 3.37 1.50 -2.03
C ILE A 40 3.76 0.28 -2.89
N GLY A 41 2.97 -0.06 -3.91
CA GLY A 41 3.26 -1.12 -4.87
C GLY A 41 4.52 -0.86 -5.71
N SER A 42 4.84 0.42 -6.02
CA SER A 42 6.06 0.77 -6.73
C SER A 42 7.32 0.60 -5.89
N LEU A 43 7.23 0.75 -4.57
CA LEU A 43 8.35 0.60 -3.65
C LEU A 43 8.80 -0.86 -3.55
N HIS A 44 7.88 -1.79 -3.35
CA HIS A 44 8.19 -3.21 -3.20
C HIS A 44 7.11 -4.08 -3.88
N PRO A 45 7.44 -5.18 -4.60
CA PRO A 45 6.45 -6.03 -5.26
C PRO A 45 5.51 -6.73 -4.26
N ARG A 46 6.05 -7.18 -3.14
CA ARG A 46 5.30 -7.74 -2.01
C ARG A 46 5.13 -6.69 -0.90
N TRP A 47 4.60 -5.51 -1.26
CA TRP A 47 4.41 -4.37 -0.35
C TRP A 47 3.55 -4.73 0.87
N PHE A 48 2.62 -5.64 0.71
CA PHE A 48 1.69 -6.12 1.74
C PHE A 48 2.36 -6.97 2.83
N GLU A 49 3.56 -7.51 2.58
CA GLU A 49 4.39 -8.18 3.59
C GLU A 49 5.53 -7.28 4.09
N PHE A 50 6.01 -6.40 3.19
CA PHE A 50 7.14 -5.53 3.49
C PHE A 50 6.78 -4.38 4.43
N PHE A 51 5.58 -3.82 4.29
CA PHE A 51 5.10 -2.73 5.14
C PHE A 51 4.08 -3.22 6.17
N ASP A 52 4.13 -2.64 7.39
CA ASP A 52 3.08 -2.81 8.39
C ASP A 52 1.88 -1.93 8.03
N LEU A 53 0.88 -2.55 7.40
CA LEU A 53 -0.32 -1.86 6.95
C LEU A 53 -1.22 -1.39 8.09
N HIS A 54 -1.12 -2.02 9.28
CA HIS A 54 -1.92 -1.66 10.44
C HIS A 54 -1.31 -0.50 11.24
N ALA A 55 0.01 -0.38 11.24
CA ALA A 55 0.72 0.75 11.85
C ALA A 55 0.87 1.94 10.90
N GLY A 56 0.71 1.74 9.59
CA GLY A 56 0.81 2.80 8.58
C GLY A 56 -0.38 3.76 8.61
N VAL A 57 -0.13 5.01 8.19
CA VAL A 57 -1.16 6.07 8.15
C VAL A 57 -1.01 6.94 6.91
N LEU A 58 -2.15 7.52 6.49
CA LEU A 58 -2.25 8.55 5.46
C LEU A 58 -2.88 9.80 6.04
N VAL A 59 -2.32 10.95 5.74
CA VAL A 59 -2.91 12.25 6.07
C VAL A 59 -3.42 12.89 4.79
N GLU A 60 -4.72 13.11 4.73
CA GLU A 60 -5.38 13.72 3.58
C GLU A 60 -5.10 15.23 3.52
N THR A 61 -4.76 15.73 2.34
CA THR A 61 -4.53 17.15 2.07
C THR A 61 -5.26 17.56 0.78
N GLU A 62 -5.53 18.85 0.63
CA GLU A 62 -6.25 19.36 -0.54
C GLU A 62 -5.33 19.48 -1.76
N THR A 63 -4.07 19.85 -1.57
CA THR A 63 -3.13 20.09 -2.66
C THR A 63 -1.83 19.31 -2.49
N ILE A 64 -1.08 19.14 -3.59
CA ILE A 64 0.28 18.58 -3.56
C ILE A 64 1.21 19.44 -2.69
N ARG A 65 1.01 20.76 -2.70
CA ARG A 65 1.83 21.69 -1.91
C ARG A 65 1.63 21.41 -0.42
N ASP A 66 0.38 21.29 0.03
CA ASP A 66 0.08 21.00 1.42
C ASP A 66 0.64 19.65 1.86
N ALA A 67 0.52 18.62 1.00
CA ALA A 67 1.11 17.30 1.27
C ALA A 67 2.63 17.36 1.41
N ARG A 68 3.29 18.12 0.53
CA ARG A 68 4.75 18.32 0.59
C ARG A 68 5.17 19.11 1.83
N ASP A 69 4.44 20.15 2.16
CA ASP A 69 4.74 20.97 3.33
C ASP A 69 4.57 20.16 4.62
N LEU A 70 3.51 19.33 4.69
CA LEU A 70 3.29 18.41 5.80
C LEU A 70 4.39 17.34 5.87
N GLU A 71 4.78 16.73 4.74
CA GLU A 71 5.91 15.80 4.67
C GLU A 71 7.19 16.45 5.26
N LEU A 72 7.50 17.67 4.87
CA LEU A 72 8.66 18.39 5.38
C LEU A 72 8.56 18.66 6.88
N GLN A 73 7.37 19.01 7.39
CA GLN A 73 7.13 19.19 8.83
C GLN A 73 7.37 17.90 9.62
N LEU A 74 6.91 16.76 9.10
CA LEU A 74 7.13 15.45 9.74
C LEU A 74 8.61 15.04 9.73
N ARG A 75 9.34 15.35 8.67
CA ARG A 75 10.74 14.92 8.48
C ARG A 75 11.76 15.77 9.24
N ARG A 76 11.50 17.07 9.41
CA ARG A 76 12.45 18.01 10.05
C ARG A 76 12.92 17.53 11.42
N PRO A 77 12.06 17.18 12.38
CA PRO A 77 12.48 16.73 13.70
C PRO A 77 13.16 15.36 13.68
N LEU A 78 13.06 14.61 12.58
CA LEU A 78 13.62 13.27 12.41
C LEU A 78 14.98 13.26 11.69
N ALA A 79 15.63 14.40 11.53
CA ALA A 79 16.86 14.52 10.75
C ALA A 79 17.98 13.58 11.26
N MET A 80 18.09 13.36 12.57
CA MET A 80 19.07 12.47 13.20
C MET A 80 18.72 10.97 13.04
N HIS A 81 17.50 10.66 12.60
CA HIS A 81 17.00 9.31 12.40
C HIS A 81 17.06 8.87 10.94
N ARG A 82 17.66 9.66 10.06
CA ARG A 82 17.80 9.30 8.64
C ARG A 82 18.52 7.97 8.49
N ALA A 83 17.99 7.13 7.61
CA ALA A 83 18.53 5.83 7.32
C ALA A 83 18.74 5.65 5.81
N PRO A 84 19.66 4.78 5.38
CA PRO A 84 19.75 4.38 3.99
C PRO A 84 18.45 3.66 3.56
N VAL A 85 18.17 3.68 2.27
CA VAL A 85 17.06 2.89 1.71
C VAL A 85 17.32 1.40 1.96
N PRO A 86 16.31 0.61 2.40
CA PRO A 86 16.44 -0.84 2.51
C PRO A 86 16.85 -1.48 1.17
N LEU A 87 17.74 -2.47 1.21
CA LEU A 87 18.31 -3.08 0.00
C LEU A 87 17.30 -3.71 -0.95
N THR A 88 16.16 -4.13 -0.42
CA THR A 88 15.06 -4.76 -1.18
C THR A 88 14.17 -3.77 -1.93
N ILE A 89 14.31 -2.47 -1.65
CA ILE A 89 13.55 -1.43 -2.34
C ILE A 89 14.08 -1.26 -3.77
N ARG A 90 13.16 -1.24 -4.73
CA ARG A 90 13.50 -1.09 -6.15
C ARG A 90 14.20 0.24 -6.42
N THR A 91 15.34 0.21 -7.11
CA THR A 91 16.10 1.42 -7.49
C THR A 91 15.24 2.42 -8.29
N ARG A 92 14.33 1.91 -9.13
CA ARG A 92 13.42 2.73 -9.96
C ARG A 92 12.25 3.35 -9.18
N ALA A 93 12.04 2.95 -7.93
CA ALA A 93 10.91 3.44 -7.14
C ALA A 93 11.01 4.92 -6.76
N GLY A 94 12.18 5.54 -6.86
CA GLY A 94 12.44 6.89 -6.38
C GLY A 94 12.30 7.02 -4.86
N GLY A 95 12.56 8.20 -4.31
CA GLY A 95 12.38 8.46 -2.87
C GLY A 95 13.38 7.72 -1.99
N HIS A 96 14.65 7.70 -2.40
CA HIS A 96 15.74 7.06 -1.64
C HIS A 96 16.17 7.82 -0.38
N THR A 97 15.72 9.06 -0.22
CA THR A 97 16.20 9.98 0.83
C THR A 97 15.26 10.11 2.03
N GLU A 98 14.04 9.60 1.94
CA GLU A 98 12.99 9.77 2.95
C GLU A 98 12.77 8.50 3.78
N TRP A 99 13.85 7.83 4.15
CA TRP A 99 13.85 6.67 5.03
C TRP A 99 14.39 7.05 6.41
N PHE A 100 13.78 6.52 7.45
CA PHE A 100 14.08 6.82 8.84
C PHE A 100 14.11 5.54 9.66
N ARG A 101 14.82 5.56 10.80
CA ARG A 101 14.92 4.44 11.74
C ARG A 101 14.69 4.91 13.17
N GLY A 102 14.06 4.07 14.02
CA GLY A 102 13.80 4.40 15.42
C GLY A 102 12.76 5.51 15.60
N VAL A 103 11.79 5.63 14.69
CA VAL A 103 10.87 6.78 14.65
C VAL A 103 9.42 6.48 15.01
N ALA A 104 9.09 5.22 15.37
CA ALA A 104 7.71 4.82 15.65
C ALA A 104 7.06 5.68 16.76
N ALA A 105 7.72 5.83 17.91
CA ALA A 105 7.19 6.62 19.03
C ALA A 105 7.07 8.13 18.71
N PRO A 106 8.12 8.82 18.19
CA PRO A 106 7.98 10.23 17.80
C PRO A 106 6.93 10.44 16.69
N LEU A 107 6.77 9.54 15.75
CA LEU A 107 5.75 9.65 14.70
C LEU A 107 4.33 9.51 15.26
N ALA A 108 4.08 8.59 16.18
CA ALA A 108 2.77 8.48 16.82
C ALA A 108 2.33 9.80 17.48
N GLY A 109 3.24 10.45 18.22
CA GLY A 109 3.00 11.77 18.81
C GLY A 109 2.78 12.87 17.76
N HIS A 110 3.47 12.83 16.61
CA HIS A 110 3.23 13.76 15.51
C HIS A 110 1.86 13.55 14.86
N MET A 111 1.44 12.31 14.65
CA MET A 111 0.13 12.00 14.06
C MET A 111 -1.02 12.47 14.95
N ALA A 112 -0.90 12.33 16.28
CA ALA A 112 -1.89 12.87 17.20
C ALA A 112 -2.05 14.40 17.03
N ARG A 113 -0.94 15.15 17.00
CA ARG A 113 -0.96 16.62 16.79
C ARG A 113 -1.52 17.01 15.41
N VAL A 114 -1.24 16.25 14.37
CA VAL A 114 -1.80 16.48 13.03
C VAL A 114 -3.32 16.30 13.04
N ALA A 115 -3.82 15.27 13.72
CA ALA A 115 -5.26 15.07 13.89
C ALA A 115 -5.92 16.20 14.72
N GLU A 116 -5.29 16.61 15.82
CA GLU A 116 -5.73 17.76 16.63
C GLU A 116 -5.76 19.08 15.85
N ALA A 117 -4.86 19.25 14.88
CA ALA A 117 -4.84 20.40 13.97
C ALA A 117 -5.94 20.35 12.89
N GLY A 118 -6.81 19.33 12.91
CA GLY A 118 -7.97 19.19 12.02
C GLY A 118 -7.69 18.45 10.72
N TYR A 119 -6.51 17.89 10.52
CA TYR A 119 -6.25 17.04 9.36
C TYR A 119 -6.98 15.69 9.50
N ARG A 120 -7.49 15.19 8.38
CA ARG A 120 -8.07 13.85 8.33
C ARG A 120 -6.94 12.81 8.21
N VAL A 121 -6.82 11.96 9.22
CA VAL A 121 -5.85 10.87 9.29
C VAL A 121 -6.58 9.55 9.04
N HIS A 122 -6.11 8.80 8.05
CA HIS A 122 -6.68 7.50 7.66
C HIS A 122 -5.73 6.37 8.08
N PRO A 123 -6.23 5.29 8.71
CA PRO A 123 -5.49 4.04 8.83
C PRO A 123 -5.13 3.50 7.44
N LEU A 124 -3.87 3.13 7.22
CA LEU A 124 -3.37 2.75 5.91
C LEU A 124 -4.10 1.54 5.34
N HIS A 125 -4.28 0.46 6.13
CA HIS A 125 -4.97 -0.77 5.69
C HIS A 125 -6.38 -0.49 5.16
N GLY A 126 -7.21 0.21 5.94
CA GLY A 126 -8.59 0.53 5.55
C GLY A 126 -8.66 1.38 4.29
N TRP A 127 -7.77 2.37 4.17
CA TRP A 127 -7.70 3.21 2.98
C TRP A 127 -7.26 2.43 1.74
N LEU A 128 -6.21 1.59 1.85
CA LEU A 128 -5.74 0.75 0.74
C LEU A 128 -6.80 -0.26 0.30
N ARG A 129 -7.55 -0.84 1.26
CA ARG A 129 -8.69 -1.71 0.96
C ARG A 129 -9.76 -0.99 0.13
N ALA A 130 -10.18 0.21 0.55
CA ALA A 130 -11.15 1.00 -0.18
C ALA A 130 -10.64 1.38 -1.59
N ALA A 131 -9.36 1.79 -1.70
CA ALA A 131 -8.72 2.11 -2.97
C ALA A 131 -8.63 0.90 -3.91
N ALA A 132 -8.32 -0.30 -3.39
CA ALA A 132 -8.28 -1.52 -4.16
C ALA A 132 -9.68 -1.93 -4.63
N LEU A 133 -10.68 -1.85 -3.76
CA LEU A 133 -12.09 -2.13 -4.11
C LEU A 133 -12.62 -1.20 -5.20
N SER A 134 -12.25 0.09 -5.19
CA SER A 134 -12.68 1.03 -6.24
C SER A 134 -12.11 0.72 -7.64
N ARG A 135 -11.10 -0.14 -7.72
CA ARG A 135 -10.42 -0.55 -8.97
C ARG A 135 -10.67 -2.01 -9.34
N ILE A 136 -11.51 -2.71 -8.58
CA ILE A 136 -11.63 -4.18 -8.64
C ILE A 136 -12.33 -4.69 -9.91
N ASP A 137 -13.15 -3.85 -10.56
CA ASP A 137 -13.90 -4.25 -11.75
C ASP A 137 -13.01 -4.73 -12.92
N ARG A 138 -11.75 -4.30 -12.94
CA ARG A 138 -10.77 -4.71 -13.96
C ARG A 138 -9.98 -5.96 -13.58
N LEU A 139 -10.15 -6.46 -12.36
CA LEU A 139 -9.31 -7.56 -11.86
C LEU A 139 -9.59 -8.85 -12.61
N HIS A 140 -10.85 -9.14 -12.92
CA HIS A 140 -11.25 -10.37 -13.63
C HIS A 140 -10.55 -10.50 -14.98
N ASP A 141 -10.75 -9.54 -15.87
CA ASP A 141 -10.22 -9.57 -17.23
C ASP A 141 -8.69 -9.47 -17.24
N TRP A 142 -8.13 -8.65 -16.33
CA TRP A 142 -6.68 -8.57 -16.19
C TRP A 142 -6.09 -9.91 -15.74
N ALA A 143 -6.63 -10.54 -14.70
CA ALA A 143 -6.14 -11.82 -14.20
C ALA A 143 -6.27 -12.94 -15.24
N ASP A 144 -7.39 -12.96 -15.99
CA ASP A 144 -7.62 -13.91 -17.06
C ASP A 144 -6.56 -13.81 -18.18
N ALA A 145 -6.12 -12.59 -18.48
CA ALA A 145 -5.11 -12.33 -19.51
C ALA A 145 -3.66 -12.63 -19.08
N GLN A 146 -3.39 -12.86 -17.78
CA GLN A 146 -2.02 -13.00 -17.29
C GLN A 146 -1.39 -14.36 -17.59
N LEU A 147 -2.16 -15.43 -17.56
CA LEU A 147 -1.66 -16.80 -17.69
C LEU A 147 -2.17 -17.50 -18.95
N THR A 148 -1.27 -18.23 -19.58
CA THR A 148 -1.61 -19.19 -20.61
C THR A 148 -2.31 -20.43 -20.01
N PRO A 149 -3.02 -21.26 -20.80
CA PRO A 149 -3.58 -22.53 -20.33
C PRO A 149 -2.52 -23.42 -19.66
N ASP A 150 -1.35 -23.59 -20.27
CA ASP A 150 -0.26 -24.43 -19.76
C ASP A 150 0.25 -23.94 -18.39
N GLU A 151 0.31 -22.60 -18.17
CA GLU A 151 0.67 -22.03 -16.89
C GLU A 151 -0.40 -22.28 -15.82
N CYS A 152 -1.67 -22.22 -16.18
CA CYS A 152 -2.77 -22.53 -15.27
C CYS A 152 -2.80 -24.01 -14.87
N GLU A 153 -2.46 -24.91 -15.78
CA GLU A 153 -2.45 -26.38 -15.57
C GLU A 153 -1.15 -26.88 -14.90
N GLY A 154 -0.19 -25.99 -14.63
CA GLY A 154 1.09 -26.35 -14.00
C GLY A 154 2.07 -27.07 -14.93
N LEU A 155 1.83 -27.05 -16.24
CA LEU A 155 2.71 -27.64 -17.25
C LEU A 155 3.92 -26.76 -17.53
N ALA A 156 3.81 -25.46 -17.34
CA ALA A 156 4.92 -24.51 -17.32
C ALA A 156 5.47 -24.39 -15.90
N GLY A 157 6.78 -24.28 -15.74
CA GLY A 157 7.40 -24.02 -14.43
C GLY A 157 6.96 -22.67 -13.84
N ASP A 158 7.59 -22.25 -12.72
CA ASP A 158 7.30 -20.96 -12.07
C ASP A 158 7.73 -19.77 -12.95
N THR A 159 6.77 -19.22 -13.69
CA THR A 159 7.00 -18.12 -14.64
C THR A 159 6.94 -16.74 -13.98
N PRO A 160 7.53 -15.70 -14.60
CA PRO A 160 7.37 -14.32 -14.13
C PRO A 160 5.91 -13.87 -14.07
N ALA A 161 5.06 -14.30 -15.02
CA ALA A 161 3.65 -13.96 -15.07
C ALA A 161 2.88 -14.55 -13.87
N GLN A 162 3.14 -15.81 -13.55
CA GLN A 162 2.56 -16.47 -12.37
C GLN A 162 2.96 -15.75 -11.07
N ARG A 163 4.23 -15.33 -10.92
CA ARG A 163 4.69 -14.57 -9.74
C ARG A 163 4.00 -13.23 -9.64
N VAL A 164 3.90 -12.48 -10.73
CA VAL A 164 3.22 -11.18 -10.75
C VAL A 164 1.75 -11.32 -10.39
N LEU A 165 1.05 -12.30 -10.97
CA LEU A 165 -0.36 -12.55 -10.65
C LEU A 165 -0.53 -12.94 -9.18
N ARG A 166 0.31 -13.83 -8.65
CA ARG A 166 0.27 -14.25 -7.25
C ARG A 166 0.48 -13.05 -6.32
N ASP A 167 1.50 -12.22 -6.56
CA ASP A 167 1.77 -11.02 -5.75
C ASP A 167 0.57 -10.07 -5.72
N VAL A 168 -0.12 -9.89 -6.85
CA VAL A 168 -1.34 -9.05 -6.89
C VAL A 168 -2.47 -9.67 -6.08
N LEU A 169 -2.75 -10.96 -6.27
CA LEU A 169 -3.85 -11.64 -5.56
C LEU A 169 -3.58 -11.73 -4.05
N ASP A 170 -2.34 -11.99 -3.64
CA ASP A 170 -1.91 -11.97 -2.24
C ASP A 170 -2.13 -10.57 -1.62
N GLY A 171 -1.84 -9.51 -2.38
CA GLY A 171 -2.12 -8.13 -1.96
C GLY A 171 -3.60 -7.87 -1.70
N TYR A 172 -4.48 -8.32 -2.59
CA TYR A 172 -5.94 -8.22 -2.37
C TYR A 172 -6.38 -9.00 -1.13
N ARG A 173 -5.88 -10.22 -0.94
CA ARG A 173 -6.20 -11.04 0.25
C ARG A 173 -5.73 -10.40 1.55
N THR A 174 -4.54 -9.83 1.56
CA THR A 174 -4.00 -9.12 2.74
C THR A 174 -4.86 -7.89 3.10
N LEU A 175 -5.56 -7.32 2.13
CA LEU A 175 -6.54 -6.26 2.36
C LEU A 175 -7.94 -6.79 2.70
N ASP A 176 -8.09 -8.05 3.08
CA ASP A 176 -9.38 -8.70 3.42
C ASP A 176 -10.43 -8.61 2.28
N ILE A 177 -9.97 -8.68 1.02
CA ILE A 177 -10.85 -8.65 -0.14
C ILE A 177 -11.08 -10.08 -0.63
N ALA A 178 -12.35 -10.51 -0.60
CA ALA A 178 -12.75 -11.81 -1.12
C ALA A 178 -12.59 -11.88 -2.65
N LEU A 179 -11.92 -12.92 -3.15
CA LEU A 179 -11.59 -13.09 -4.56
C LEU A 179 -12.51 -14.09 -5.28
N GLY A 180 -13.25 -14.95 -4.57
CA GLY A 180 -13.99 -16.08 -5.11
C GLY A 180 -14.99 -15.73 -6.23
N GLU A 181 -15.69 -14.61 -6.12
CA GLU A 181 -16.67 -14.16 -7.13
C GLU A 181 -16.07 -13.18 -8.17
N ARG A 182 -14.78 -12.89 -8.06
CA ARG A 182 -14.11 -11.81 -8.79
C ARG A 182 -13.05 -12.28 -9.77
N LEU A 183 -12.80 -13.58 -9.81
CA LEU A 183 -11.79 -14.20 -10.68
C LEU A 183 -12.38 -15.29 -11.53
N PRO A 184 -11.83 -15.54 -12.74
CA PRO A 184 -12.17 -16.70 -13.54
C PRO A 184 -11.90 -18.01 -12.79
N SER A 185 -12.73 -19.04 -12.99
CA SER A 185 -12.58 -20.34 -12.30
C SER A 185 -11.20 -20.96 -12.51
N ARG A 186 -10.60 -20.82 -13.70
CA ARG A 186 -9.26 -21.34 -14.00
C ARG A 186 -8.17 -20.67 -13.14
N ILE A 187 -8.33 -19.36 -12.86
CA ILE A 187 -7.40 -18.61 -11.99
C ILE A 187 -7.63 -18.98 -10.52
N LEU A 188 -8.88 -19.16 -10.10
CA LEU A 188 -9.20 -19.63 -8.74
C LEU A 188 -8.59 -21.00 -8.47
N ASN A 189 -8.72 -21.94 -9.41
CA ASN A 189 -8.11 -23.27 -9.33
C ASN A 189 -6.58 -23.19 -9.24
N TRP A 190 -5.96 -22.42 -10.12
CA TRP A 190 -4.51 -22.22 -10.14
C TRP A 190 -3.99 -21.58 -8.84
N TYR A 191 -4.73 -20.62 -8.31
CA TYR A 191 -4.34 -19.91 -7.08
C TYR A 191 -4.65 -20.72 -5.80
N GLY A 192 -5.48 -21.78 -5.88
CA GLY A 192 -5.86 -22.65 -4.76
C GLY A 192 -7.00 -22.11 -3.89
N LEU A 193 -7.98 -21.44 -4.49
CA LEU A 193 -9.21 -20.93 -3.84
C LEU A 193 -10.50 -21.64 -4.30
N ALA A 194 -10.40 -22.66 -5.15
CA ALA A 194 -11.54 -23.44 -5.62
C ALA A 194 -11.87 -24.59 -4.68
#